data_be053284bfd319f76d6656674e1f807a
#
_entry.id   be053284bfd319f76d6656674e1f807a
#
_cell.length_a   1.000
_cell.length_b   1.000
_cell.length_c   1.000
_cell.angle_alpha   90.00
_cell.angle_beta   90.00
_cell.angle_gamma   90.00
#
_symmetry.space_group_name_H-M   'P 1'
#
loop_
_entity.id
_entity.type
_entity.pdbx_description
1 polymer ?
#
loop_
_entity_poly.entity_id
_entity_poly.type
_entity_poly.pdbx_seq_one_letter_code
_entity_poly.pdbx_strand_id
1 'polypeptide(L)'
;MKPFRILLALIVTLFAGIAINAQHTSYSTLAVKAQRYYNYQEWPNAAAMYELMLAQRPDVPATYSYAIVTAAMRNDTTTQVRLMERAAKNAVPFDSLFSTIRHQATLLGHPTIYSNFMHRVAQQQPWMKRIVDIRLLEFYRFRRDADSTIATAQILLETTPDNIEFITALAEAYTLKADMDAAESKYRRILELDPNNLNTLLILGNYYRSLAESSSADKAADYRAQALAMLSRAQQISATPYLSTIIKELQQ
;
A
#
# COMPACT_ATOMS: atom_id res chain seq x y z
N MET A 1 22.43 13.25 -63.37
CA MET A 1 22.75 12.83 -62.00
C MET A 1 22.69 13.97 -60.95
N LYS A 2 22.66 15.22 -61.29
CA LYS A 2 22.56 16.36 -60.34
C LYS A 2 21.19 16.55 -59.66
N PRO A 3 20.02 16.33 -60.31
CA PRO A 3 18.73 16.61 -59.64
C PRO A 3 18.40 15.63 -58.50
N PHE A 4 18.86 14.37 -58.61
CA PHE A 4 18.58 13.35 -57.57
C PHE A 4 19.32 13.62 -56.24
N ARG A 5 20.53 14.18 -56.30
CA ARG A 5 21.33 14.56 -55.13
C ARG A 5 20.72 15.75 -54.39
N ILE A 6 20.10 16.69 -55.11
CA ILE A 6 19.44 17.86 -54.53
C ILE A 6 18.13 17.45 -53.83
N LEU A 7 17.37 16.52 -54.43
CA LEU A 7 16.14 15.98 -53.83
C LEU A 7 16.44 15.19 -52.53
N LEU A 8 17.51 14.38 -52.53
CA LEU A 8 17.90 13.63 -51.34
C LEU A 8 18.38 14.55 -50.20
N ALA A 9 19.09 15.62 -50.52
CA ALA A 9 19.54 16.62 -49.53
C ALA A 9 18.35 17.38 -48.93
N LEU A 10 17.33 17.74 -49.74
CA LEU A 10 16.10 18.39 -49.30
C LEU A 10 15.25 17.50 -48.34
N ILE A 11 15.17 16.19 -48.64
CA ILE A 11 14.46 15.21 -47.79
C ILE A 11 15.18 15.06 -46.45
N VAL A 12 16.53 14.94 -46.45
CA VAL A 12 17.31 14.82 -45.21
C VAL A 12 17.19 16.08 -44.33
N THR A 13 17.19 17.27 -44.94
CA THR A 13 16.98 18.54 -44.18
C THR A 13 15.56 18.69 -43.65
N LEU A 14 14.55 18.20 -44.35
CA LEU A 14 13.18 18.20 -43.89
C LEU A 14 13.01 17.25 -42.67
N PHE A 15 13.55 16.04 -42.73
CA PHE A 15 13.53 15.10 -41.61
C PHE A 15 14.37 15.58 -40.43
N ALA A 16 15.49 16.22 -40.65
CA ALA A 16 16.29 16.87 -39.59
C ALA A 16 15.53 18.03 -38.95
N GLY A 17 14.82 18.86 -39.72
CA GLY A 17 13.98 19.94 -39.21
C GLY A 17 12.80 19.46 -38.36
N ILE A 18 12.18 18.35 -38.74
CA ILE A 18 11.09 17.73 -37.95
C ILE A 18 11.63 17.11 -36.67
N ALA A 19 12.78 16.46 -36.71
CA ALA A 19 13.44 15.90 -35.52
C ALA A 19 13.89 16.99 -34.53
N ILE A 20 14.40 18.13 -35.02
CA ILE A 20 14.82 19.27 -34.19
C ILE A 20 13.63 19.93 -33.51
N ASN A 21 12.48 20.08 -34.17
CA ASN A 21 11.25 20.63 -33.55
C ASN A 21 10.65 19.70 -32.48
N ALA A 22 10.78 18.40 -32.61
CA ALA A 22 10.34 17.44 -31.60
C ALA A 22 11.23 17.48 -30.31
N GLN A 23 12.48 17.89 -30.41
CA GLN A 23 13.41 18.02 -29.28
C GLN A 23 13.20 19.28 -28.43
N HIS A 24 12.42 20.26 -28.87
CA HIS A 24 12.25 21.56 -28.19
C HIS A 24 11.00 21.69 -27.33
N THR A 25 10.15 20.67 -27.23
CA THR A 25 9.01 20.75 -26.31
C THR A 25 9.50 20.61 -24.87
N SER A 26 9.34 21.66 -24.06
CA SER A 26 9.80 21.67 -22.68
C SER A 26 9.09 20.60 -21.85
N TYR A 27 9.79 20.10 -20.78
CA TYR A 27 9.21 19.17 -19.84
C TYR A 27 7.88 19.66 -19.26
N SER A 28 7.79 20.95 -18.93
CA SER A 28 6.56 21.57 -18.41
C SER A 28 5.40 21.53 -19.41
N THR A 29 5.69 21.79 -20.67
CA THR A 29 4.67 21.69 -21.74
C THR A 29 4.19 20.25 -21.92
N LEU A 30 5.11 19.28 -21.88
CA LEU A 30 4.76 17.85 -21.92
C LEU A 30 3.90 17.45 -20.72
N ALA A 31 4.24 17.94 -19.52
CA ALA A 31 3.51 17.65 -18.29
C ALA A 31 2.07 18.15 -18.35
N VAL A 32 1.84 19.37 -18.85
CA VAL A 32 0.49 19.92 -19.04
C VAL A 32 -0.31 19.07 -20.03
N LYS A 33 0.28 18.67 -21.15
CA LYS A 33 -0.39 17.82 -22.14
C LYS A 33 -0.68 16.43 -21.58
N ALA A 34 0.30 15.82 -20.90
CA ALA A 34 0.15 14.50 -20.27
C ALA A 34 -1.01 14.50 -19.27
N GLN A 35 -1.04 15.51 -18.36
CA GLN A 35 -2.10 15.64 -17.38
C GLN A 35 -3.47 15.84 -18.02
N ARG A 36 -3.56 16.62 -19.08
CA ARG A 36 -4.79 16.79 -19.84
C ARG A 36 -5.29 15.46 -20.42
N TYR A 37 -4.44 14.74 -21.16
CA TYR A 37 -4.80 13.44 -21.73
C TYR A 37 -5.18 12.43 -20.65
N TYR A 38 -4.45 12.41 -19.51
CA TYR A 38 -4.75 11.56 -18.38
C TYR A 38 -6.14 11.86 -17.79
N ASN A 39 -6.48 13.12 -17.58
CA ASN A 39 -7.77 13.54 -17.03
C ASN A 39 -8.95 13.23 -17.97
N TYR A 40 -8.72 13.28 -19.28
CA TYR A 40 -9.73 12.89 -20.28
C TYR A 40 -9.69 11.38 -20.61
N GLN A 41 -8.88 10.60 -19.90
CA GLN A 41 -8.73 9.15 -20.10
C GLN A 41 -8.25 8.76 -21.51
N GLU A 42 -7.57 9.67 -22.19
CA GLU A 42 -6.93 9.44 -23.48
C GLU A 42 -5.59 8.69 -23.27
N TRP A 43 -5.68 7.44 -22.79
CA TRP A 43 -4.53 6.67 -22.30
C TRP A 43 -3.38 6.53 -23.31
N PRO A 44 -3.61 6.28 -24.62
CA PRO A 44 -2.52 6.21 -25.59
C PRO A 44 -1.74 7.53 -25.72
N ASN A 45 -2.46 8.66 -25.73
CA ASN A 45 -1.86 9.99 -25.82
C ASN A 45 -1.09 10.35 -24.54
N ALA A 46 -1.67 10.05 -23.36
CA ALA A 46 -1.01 10.23 -22.08
C ALA A 46 0.29 9.42 -22.00
N ALA A 47 0.26 8.14 -22.42
CA ALA A 47 1.45 7.28 -22.42
C ALA A 47 2.58 7.86 -23.28
N ALA A 48 2.27 8.35 -24.47
CA ALA A 48 3.27 8.98 -25.36
C ALA A 48 3.92 10.22 -24.70
N MET A 49 3.14 11.04 -24.02
CA MET A 49 3.67 12.22 -23.32
C MET A 49 4.56 11.82 -22.15
N TYR A 50 4.15 10.83 -21.34
CA TYR A 50 4.98 10.36 -20.22
C TYR A 50 6.30 9.74 -20.69
N GLU A 51 6.32 9.01 -21.81
CA GLU A 51 7.58 8.49 -22.37
C GLU A 51 8.52 9.63 -22.80
N LEU A 52 7.99 10.69 -23.43
CA LEU A 52 8.79 11.87 -23.77
C LEU A 52 9.32 12.60 -22.50
N MET A 53 8.51 12.69 -21.47
CA MET A 53 8.93 13.26 -20.18
C MET A 53 10.04 12.44 -19.52
N LEU A 54 9.92 11.11 -19.52
CA LEU A 54 10.93 10.20 -19.00
C LEU A 54 12.23 10.18 -19.83
N ALA A 55 12.16 10.51 -21.12
CA ALA A 55 13.34 10.71 -21.93
C ALA A 55 14.13 11.96 -21.55
N GLN A 56 13.44 13.03 -21.14
CA GLN A 56 14.06 14.27 -20.71
C GLN A 56 14.51 14.22 -19.23
N ARG A 57 13.67 13.65 -18.35
CA ARG A 57 13.92 13.56 -16.91
C ARG A 57 13.58 12.16 -16.39
N PRO A 58 14.54 11.23 -16.42
CA PRO A 58 14.33 9.85 -16.00
C PRO A 58 14.34 9.66 -14.47
N ASP A 59 14.54 10.74 -13.72
CA ASP A 59 14.68 10.77 -12.25
C ASP A 59 13.38 11.10 -11.52
N VAL A 60 12.26 11.43 -12.22
CA VAL A 60 11.03 11.96 -11.62
C VAL A 60 10.05 10.83 -11.25
N PRO A 61 9.84 10.52 -9.94
CA PRO A 61 8.98 9.42 -9.51
C PRO A 61 7.53 9.54 -10.00
N ALA A 62 6.96 10.74 -9.92
CA ALA A 62 5.58 10.99 -10.32
C ALA A 62 5.33 10.63 -11.80
N THR A 63 6.28 10.92 -12.70
CA THR A 63 6.14 10.58 -14.13
C THR A 63 6.04 9.08 -14.33
N TYR A 64 6.86 8.27 -13.64
CA TYR A 64 6.74 6.81 -13.66
C TYR A 64 5.40 6.34 -13.13
N SER A 65 4.95 6.90 -12.02
CA SER A 65 3.69 6.51 -11.39
C SER A 65 2.50 6.70 -12.34
N TYR A 66 2.39 7.87 -12.95
CA TYR A 66 1.33 8.15 -13.92
C TYR A 66 1.48 7.27 -15.18
N ALA A 67 2.70 7.03 -15.67
CA ALA A 67 2.94 6.17 -16.82
C ALA A 67 2.53 4.70 -16.51
N ILE A 68 2.85 4.19 -15.32
CA ILE A 68 2.49 2.82 -14.88
C ILE A 68 0.97 2.69 -14.76
N VAL A 69 0.28 3.66 -14.16
CA VAL A 69 -1.19 3.66 -14.08
C VAL A 69 -1.82 3.75 -15.47
N THR A 70 -1.28 4.60 -16.34
CA THR A 70 -1.72 4.71 -17.75
C THR A 70 -1.56 3.38 -18.48
N ALA A 71 -0.43 2.68 -18.29
CA ALA A 71 -0.21 1.35 -18.87
C ALA A 71 -1.21 0.33 -18.30
N ALA A 72 -1.53 0.41 -16.99
CA ALA A 72 -2.53 -0.45 -16.37
C ALA A 72 -3.93 -0.24 -16.95
N MET A 73 -4.34 1.01 -17.18
CA MET A 73 -5.62 1.35 -17.83
C MET A 73 -5.72 0.85 -19.28
N ARG A 74 -4.57 0.56 -19.91
CA ARG A 74 -4.48 -0.05 -21.26
C ARG A 74 -4.31 -1.56 -21.23
N ASN A 75 -4.31 -2.18 -20.05
CA ASN A 75 -3.96 -3.59 -19.85
C ASN A 75 -2.55 -3.97 -20.35
N ASP A 76 -1.63 -3.01 -20.43
CA ASP A 76 -0.26 -3.21 -20.89
C ASP A 76 0.68 -3.55 -19.73
N THR A 77 0.66 -4.82 -19.34
CA THR A 77 1.45 -5.34 -18.21
C THR A 77 2.95 -5.30 -18.50
N THR A 78 3.35 -5.49 -19.75
CA THR A 78 4.76 -5.47 -20.19
C THR A 78 5.37 -4.08 -19.97
N THR A 79 4.64 -3.02 -20.35
CA THR A 79 5.10 -1.65 -20.15
C THR A 79 5.18 -1.30 -18.65
N GLN A 80 4.26 -1.81 -17.81
CA GLN A 80 4.34 -1.58 -16.36
C GLN A 80 5.65 -2.11 -15.77
N VAL A 81 6.04 -3.33 -16.13
CA VAL A 81 7.29 -3.96 -15.66
C VAL A 81 8.51 -3.20 -16.17
N ARG A 82 8.56 -2.90 -17.48
CA ARG A 82 9.64 -2.12 -18.09
C ARG A 82 9.83 -0.75 -17.43
N LEU A 83 8.74 -0.07 -17.10
CA LEU A 83 8.79 1.22 -16.40
C LEU A 83 9.33 1.07 -14.97
N MET A 84 8.96 -0.01 -14.26
CA MET A 84 9.50 -0.29 -12.93
C MET A 84 11.00 -0.56 -12.97
N GLU A 85 11.47 -1.38 -13.93
CA GLU A 85 12.90 -1.64 -14.13
C GLU A 85 13.67 -0.35 -14.46
N ARG A 86 13.08 0.50 -15.32
CA ARG A 86 13.67 1.78 -15.67
C ARG A 86 13.74 2.70 -14.47
N ALA A 87 12.71 2.75 -13.61
CA ALA A 87 12.71 3.51 -12.38
C ALA A 87 13.82 3.03 -11.43
N ALA A 88 13.99 1.71 -11.27
CA ALA A 88 15.06 1.12 -10.48
C ALA A 88 16.46 1.52 -10.99
N LYS A 89 16.68 1.45 -12.30
CA LYS A 89 17.96 1.83 -12.93
C LYS A 89 18.29 3.33 -12.75
N ASN A 90 17.28 4.17 -12.61
CA ASN A 90 17.45 5.62 -12.41
C ASN A 90 17.38 6.02 -10.94
N ALA A 91 17.48 5.07 -10.00
CA ALA A 91 17.46 5.27 -8.56
C ALA A 91 16.23 6.07 -8.06
N VAL A 92 15.08 5.86 -8.70
CA VAL A 92 13.82 6.52 -8.33
C VAL A 92 13.37 6.03 -6.96
N PRO A 93 13.00 6.92 -6.02
CA PRO A 93 12.49 6.55 -4.72
C PRO A 93 11.17 5.76 -4.81
N PHE A 94 11.18 4.49 -4.39
CA PHE A 94 10.02 3.59 -4.53
C PHE A 94 8.85 3.98 -3.63
N ASP A 95 9.09 4.56 -2.46
CA ASP A 95 8.02 5.00 -1.56
C ASP A 95 7.13 6.05 -2.22
N SER A 96 7.74 7.05 -2.85
CA SER A 96 7.02 8.08 -3.60
C SER A 96 6.31 7.49 -4.83
N LEU A 97 6.95 6.54 -5.52
CA LEU A 97 6.39 5.88 -6.69
C LEU A 97 5.15 5.05 -6.30
N PHE A 98 5.26 4.18 -5.32
CA PHE A 98 4.17 3.30 -4.89
C PHE A 98 3.00 4.06 -4.27
N SER A 99 3.28 5.09 -3.45
CA SER A 99 2.22 5.91 -2.85
C SER A 99 1.41 6.66 -3.91
N THR A 100 2.07 7.19 -4.93
CA THR A 100 1.39 7.87 -6.04
C THR A 100 0.58 6.90 -6.90
N ILE A 101 1.09 5.70 -7.21
CA ILE A 101 0.32 4.67 -7.95
C ILE A 101 -0.94 4.30 -7.16
N ARG A 102 -0.81 4.04 -5.85
CA ARG A 102 -1.95 3.72 -4.98
C ARG A 102 -3.01 4.83 -5.00
N HIS A 103 -2.56 6.07 -4.85
CA HIS A 103 -3.45 7.24 -4.84
C HIS A 103 -4.18 7.37 -6.18
N GLN A 104 -3.48 7.33 -7.30
CA GLN A 104 -4.07 7.46 -8.63
C GLN A 104 -5.02 6.31 -8.97
N ALA A 105 -4.65 5.08 -8.64
CA ALA A 105 -5.53 3.92 -8.82
C ALA A 105 -6.84 4.04 -8.02
N THR A 106 -6.77 4.61 -6.81
CA THR A 106 -7.95 4.88 -5.98
C THR A 106 -8.81 5.99 -6.56
N LEU A 107 -8.23 7.11 -7.01
CA LEU A 107 -8.96 8.21 -7.64
C LEU A 107 -9.69 7.78 -8.91
N LEU A 108 -9.11 6.86 -9.68
CA LEU A 108 -9.73 6.31 -10.89
C LEU A 108 -10.82 5.26 -10.60
N GLY A 109 -11.05 4.90 -9.33
CA GLY A 109 -12.00 3.85 -8.96
C GLY A 109 -11.50 2.43 -9.20
N HIS A 110 -10.22 2.25 -9.51
CA HIS A 110 -9.59 0.95 -9.81
C HIS A 110 -8.47 0.58 -8.82
N PRO A 111 -8.75 0.47 -7.52
CA PRO A 111 -7.71 0.23 -6.50
C PRO A 111 -6.93 -1.08 -6.70
N THR A 112 -7.53 -2.08 -7.37
CA THR A 112 -6.87 -3.34 -7.72
C THR A 112 -5.69 -3.18 -8.70
N ILE A 113 -5.61 -2.06 -9.42
CA ILE A 113 -4.42 -1.73 -10.23
C ILE A 113 -3.16 -1.75 -9.37
N TYR A 114 -3.24 -1.16 -8.17
CA TYR A 114 -2.10 -1.12 -7.25
C TYR A 114 -1.66 -2.51 -6.82
N SER A 115 -2.57 -3.32 -6.27
CA SER A 115 -2.22 -4.68 -5.80
C SER A 115 -1.72 -5.58 -6.93
N ASN A 116 -2.38 -5.55 -8.10
CA ASN A 116 -1.95 -6.31 -9.27
C ASN A 116 -0.57 -5.90 -9.77
N PHE A 117 -0.26 -4.60 -9.77
CA PHE A 117 1.06 -4.09 -10.11
C PHE A 117 2.10 -4.57 -9.10
N MET A 118 1.83 -4.46 -7.81
CA MET A 118 2.74 -4.86 -6.74
C MET A 118 3.05 -6.36 -6.80
N HIS A 119 2.05 -7.22 -7.02
CA HIS A 119 2.27 -8.67 -7.19
C HIS A 119 3.19 -8.97 -8.39
N ARG A 120 3.01 -8.27 -9.52
CA ARG A 120 3.92 -8.43 -10.67
C ARG A 120 5.35 -7.99 -10.35
N VAL A 121 5.51 -6.89 -9.62
CA VAL A 121 6.84 -6.43 -9.16
C VAL A 121 7.51 -7.51 -8.31
N ALA A 122 6.79 -8.08 -7.33
CA ALA A 122 7.33 -9.15 -6.48
C ALA A 122 7.73 -10.40 -7.24
N GLN A 123 6.95 -10.78 -8.27
CA GLN A 123 7.25 -11.94 -9.11
C GLN A 123 8.47 -11.73 -10.01
N GLN A 124 8.62 -10.54 -10.57
CA GLN A 124 9.69 -10.26 -11.53
C GLN A 124 10.98 -9.77 -10.87
N GLN A 125 10.89 -9.25 -9.66
CA GLN A 125 12.02 -8.74 -8.88
C GLN A 125 11.99 -9.32 -7.46
N PRO A 126 12.45 -10.57 -7.28
CA PRO A 126 12.37 -11.28 -6.00
C PRO A 126 13.01 -10.54 -4.82
N TRP A 127 14.04 -9.72 -5.07
CA TRP A 127 14.69 -8.90 -4.05
C TRP A 127 13.76 -7.81 -3.47
N MET A 128 12.70 -7.42 -4.20
CA MET A 128 11.70 -6.46 -3.73
C MET A 128 10.56 -7.11 -2.95
N LYS A 129 10.45 -8.44 -2.99
CA LYS A 129 9.27 -9.16 -2.47
C LYS A 129 8.90 -8.71 -1.05
N ARG A 130 9.86 -8.63 -0.13
CA ARG A 130 9.59 -8.22 1.25
C ARG A 130 9.04 -6.79 1.35
N ILE A 131 9.61 -5.84 0.60
CA ILE A 131 9.14 -4.45 0.58
C ILE A 131 7.73 -4.39 0.02
N VAL A 132 7.47 -5.12 -1.05
CA VAL A 132 6.15 -5.24 -1.68
C VAL A 132 5.14 -5.82 -0.71
N ASP A 133 5.45 -6.93 -0.03
CA ASP A 133 4.54 -7.59 0.92
C ASP A 133 4.16 -6.64 2.08
N ILE A 134 5.11 -5.86 2.61
CA ILE A 134 4.84 -4.84 3.64
C ILE A 134 3.87 -3.77 3.11
N ARG A 135 4.09 -3.25 1.90
CA ARG A 135 3.22 -2.25 1.28
C ARG A 135 1.82 -2.80 0.92
N LEU A 136 1.76 -4.07 0.55
CA LEU A 136 0.48 -4.76 0.32
C LEU A 136 -0.27 -4.97 1.64
N LEU A 137 0.42 -5.32 2.73
CA LEU A 137 -0.19 -5.44 4.05
C LEU A 137 -0.85 -4.13 4.48
N GLU A 138 -0.14 -3.00 4.39
CA GLU A 138 -0.68 -1.66 4.67
C GLU A 138 -1.91 -1.36 3.80
N PHE A 139 -1.84 -1.70 2.52
CA PHE A 139 -2.92 -1.47 1.57
C PHE A 139 -4.18 -2.28 1.90
N TYR A 140 -4.03 -3.58 2.19
CA TYR A 140 -5.16 -4.45 2.52
C TYR A 140 -5.77 -4.10 3.88
N ARG A 141 -4.96 -3.75 4.89
CA ARG A 141 -5.46 -3.22 6.17
C ARG A 141 -6.31 -1.97 5.97
N PHE A 142 -5.81 -0.99 5.22
CA PHE A 142 -6.54 0.24 4.92
C PHE A 142 -7.88 -0.03 4.22
N ARG A 143 -7.92 -1.03 3.34
CA ARG A 143 -9.13 -1.44 2.63
C ARG A 143 -10.05 -2.34 3.44
N ARG A 144 -9.66 -2.73 4.64
CA ARG A 144 -10.35 -3.71 5.49
C ARG A 144 -10.58 -5.05 4.76
N ASP A 145 -9.66 -5.43 3.88
CA ASP A 145 -9.63 -6.72 3.21
C ASP A 145 -8.97 -7.74 4.14
N ALA A 146 -9.79 -8.41 4.95
CA ALA A 146 -9.32 -9.31 5.99
C ALA A 146 -8.57 -10.52 5.42
N ASP A 147 -9.07 -11.13 4.33
CA ASP A 147 -8.45 -12.33 3.77
C ASP A 147 -7.06 -12.04 3.19
N SER A 148 -6.94 -10.97 2.40
CA SER A 148 -5.64 -10.56 1.87
C SER A 148 -4.68 -10.09 2.98
N THR A 149 -5.19 -9.45 4.05
CA THR A 149 -4.39 -9.05 5.22
C THR A 149 -3.83 -10.29 5.94
N ILE A 150 -4.66 -11.30 6.20
CA ILE A 150 -4.24 -12.55 6.85
C ILE A 150 -3.15 -13.22 6.03
N ALA A 151 -3.40 -13.45 4.74
CA ALA A 151 -2.45 -14.12 3.87
C ALA A 151 -1.09 -13.40 3.82
N THR A 152 -1.12 -12.08 3.69
CA THR A 152 0.11 -11.28 3.60
C THR A 152 0.85 -11.22 4.93
N ALA A 153 0.15 -11.04 6.06
CA ALA A 153 0.75 -11.02 7.38
C ALA A 153 1.40 -12.38 7.72
N GLN A 154 0.77 -13.50 7.37
CA GLN A 154 1.34 -14.84 7.56
C GLN A 154 2.67 -15.00 6.82
N ILE A 155 2.74 -14.60 5.54
CA ILE A 155 3.98 -14.64 4.75
C ILE A 155 5.10 -13.82 5.42
N LEU A 156 4.78 -12.61 5.90
CA LEU A 156 5.76 -11.77 6.58
C LEU A 156 6.23 -12.34 7.91
N LEU A 157 5.34 -13.02 8.65
CA LEU A 157 5.66 -13.67 9.92
C LEU A 157 6.52 -14.93 9.76
N GLU A 158 6.56 -15.58 8.59
CA GLU A 158 7.49 -16.70 8.32
C GLU A 158 8.95 -16.30 8.53
N THR A 159 9.30 -15.05 8.16
CA THR A 159 10.67 -14.54 8.30
C THR A 159 10.91 -13.71 9.57
N THR A 160 9.86 -13.19 10.18
CA THR A 160 9.90 -12.34 11.38
C THR A 160 8.75 -12.68 12.32
N PRO A 161 8.78 -13.86 12.99
CA PRO A 161 7.64 -14.40 13.73
C PRO A 161 7.21 -13.53 14.93
N ASP A 162 8.10 -12.71 15.46
CA ASP A 162 7.87 -11.86 16.63
C ASP A 162 7.64 -10.38 16.27
N ASN A 163 7.37 -10.07 15.01
CA ASN A 163 7.05 -8.72 14.63
C ASN A 163 5.65 -8.33 15.08
N ILE A 164 5.56 -7.47 16.09
CA ILE A 164 4.30 -7.04 16.73
C ILE A 164 3.36 -6.37 15.71
N GLU A 165 3.88 -5.60 14.76
CA GLU A 165 3.04 -4.94 13.75
C GLU A 165 2.32 -5.95 12.85
N PHE A 166 3.02 -7.00 12.41
CA PHE A 166 2.41 -8.04 11.57
C PHE A 166 1.44 -8.92 12.36
N ILE A 167 1.76 -9.22 13.64
CA ILE A 167 0.84 -9.93 14.54
C ILE A 167 -0.41 -9.08 14.79
N THR A 168 -0.26 -7.77 14.97
CA THR A 168 -1.38 -6.83 15.14
C THR A 168 -2.28 -6.82 13.89
N ALA A 169 -1.68 -6.74 12.70
CA ALA A 169 -2.43 -6.79 11.45
C ALA A 169 -3.26 -8.08 11.33
N LEU A 170 -2.67 -9.21 11.73
CA LEU A 170 -3.33 -10.51 11.74
C LEU A 170 -4.49 -10.56 12.75
N ALA A 171 -4.28 -10.04 13.97
CA ALA A 171 -5.31 -9.96 15.01
C ALA A 171 -6.51 -9.08 14.58
N GLU A 172 -6.22 -7.91 14.03
CA GLU A 172 -7.25 -7.00 13.50
C GLU A 172 -8.04 -7.64 12.35
N ALA A 173 -7.38 -8.38 11.46
CA ALA A 173 -8.03 -9.06 10.36
C ALA A 173 -8.95 -10.20 10.83
N TYR A 174 -8.55 -10.99 11.84
CA TYR A 174 -9.43 -11.98 12.47
C TYR A 174 -10.61 -11.31 13.17
N THR A 175 -10.39 -10.18 13.85
CA THR A 175 -11.48 -9.40 14.44
C THR A 175 -12.51 -8.94 13.38
N LEU A 176 -12.03 -8.49 12.21
CA LEU A 176 -12.90 -8.13 11.08
C LEU A 176 -13.73 -9.30 10.55
N LYS A 177 -13.20 -10.52 10.65
CA LYS A 177 -13.91 -11.76 10.29
C LYS A 177 -14.81 -12.30 11.40
N ALA A 178 -14.86 -11.62 12.53
CA ALA A 178 -15.54 -12.10 13.75
C ALA A 178 -14.99 -13.44 14.28
N ASP A 179 -13.76 -13.83 13.87
CA ASP A 179 -13.04 -14.97 14.43
C ASP A 179 -12.29 -14.51 15.69
N MET A 180 -13.06 -14.40 16.79
CA MET A 180 -12.55 -13.83 18.03
C MET A 180 -11.55 -14.74 18.73
N ASP A 181 -11.64 -16.06 18.57
CA ASP A 181 -10.69 -17.00 19.18
C ASP A 181 -9.30 -16.84 18.54
N ALA A 182 -9.25 -16.76 17.21
CA ALA A 182 -8.00 -16.50 16.50
C ALA A 182 -7.46 -15.10 16.81
N ALA A 183 -8.30 -14.09 16.88
CA ALA A 183 -7.91 -12.72 17.22
C ALA A 183 -7.32 -12.65 18.65
N GLU A 184 -8.00 -13.22 19.64
CA GLU A 184 -7.53 -13.30 21.03
C GLU A 184 -6.16 -13.95 21.14
N SER A 185 -5.96 -15.09 20.47
CA SER A 185 -4.67 -15.78 20.43
C SER A 185 -3.54 -14.85 19.95
N LYS A 186 -3.79 -14.02 18.94
CA LYS A 186 -2.78 -13.09 18.43
C LYS A 186 -2.58 -11.90 19.36
N TYR A 187 -3.63 -11.35 19.94
CA TYR A 187 -3.50 -10.28 20.95
C TYR A 187 -2.75 -10.78 22.20
N ARG A 188 -2.99 -12.00 22.66
CA ARG A 188 -2.19 -12.60 23.74
C ARG A 188 -0.71 -12.71 23.37
N ARG A 189 -0.41 -13.11 22.12
CA ARG A 189 0.97 -13.15 21.64
C ARG A 189 1.64 -11.78 21.66
N ILE A 190 0.91 -10.71 21.34
CA ILE A 190 1.45 -9.34 21.48
C ILE A 190 1.82 -9.04 22.94
N LEU A 191 0.98 -9.42 23.91
CA LEU A 191 1.26 -9.19 25.33
C LEU A 191 2.39 -10.07 25.89
N GLU A 192 2.68 -11.21 25.27
CA GLU A 192 3.88 -12.00 25.59
C GLU A 192 5.16 -11.27 25.14
N LEU A 193 5.12 -10.60 23.99
CA LEU A 193 6.26 -9.88 23.44
C LEU A 193 6.41 -8.46 24.04
N ASP A 194 5.31 -7.78 24.22
CA ASP A 194 5.22 -6.44 24.84
C ASP A 194 4.11 -6.44 25.88
N PRO A 195 4.44 -6.82 27.12
CA PRO A 195 3.47 -6.87 28.20
C PRO A 195 2.79 -5.55 28.54
N ASN A 196 3.33 -4.42 28.13
CA ASN A 196 2.81 -3.08 28.37
C ASN A 196 2.13 -2.47 27.12
N ASN A 197 1.80 -3.28 26.13
CA ASN A 197 1.10 -2.80 24.94
C ASN A 197 -0.31 -2.30 25.30
N LEU A 198 -0.41 -1.00 25.54
CA LEU A 198 -1.63 -0.36 26.01
C LEU A 198 -2.85 -0.67 25.14
N ASN A 199 -2.66 -0.61 23.81
CA ASN A 199 -3.76 -0.83 22.87
C ASN A 199 -4.30 -2.25 22.98
N THR A 200 -3.44 -3.23 23.05
CA THR A 200 -3.81 -4.66 23.21
C THR A 200 -4.48 -4.92 24.55
N LEU A 201 -3.97 -4.32 25.64
CA LEU A 201 -4.59 -4.42 26.97
C LEU A 201 -6.02 -3.89 26.95
N LEU A 202 -6.25 -2.75 26.29
CA LEU A 202 -7.59 -2.16 26.17
C LEU A 202 -8.53 -3.02 25.32
N ILE A 203 -8.03 -3.57 24.22
CA ILE A 203 -8.82 -4.44 23.33
C ILE A 203 -9.25 -5.69 24.09
N LEU A 204 -8.32 -6.43 24.67
CA LEU A 204 -8.62 -7.66 25.41
C LEU A 204 -9.46 -7.40 26.66
N GLY A 205 -9.17 -6.33 27.40
CA GLY A 205 -9.96 -5.96 28.57
C GLY A 205 -11.42 -5.68 28.26
N ASN A 206 -11.70 -4.93 27.17
CA ASN A 206 -13.07 -4.69 26.72
C ASN A 206 -13.73 -5.94 26.15
N TYR A 207 -12.99 -6.77 25.45
CA TYR A 207 -13.48 -8.05 24.94
C TYR A 207 -13.94 -8.97 26.08
N TYR A 208 -13.12 -9.19 27.11
CA TYR A 208 -13.49 -10.01 28.26
C TYR A 208 -14.63 -9.41 29.08
N ARG A 209 -14.73 -8.08 29.19
CA ARG A 209 -15.86 -7.42 29.78
C ARG A 209 -17.17 -7.76 29.04
N SER A 210 -17.17 -7.67 27.72
CA SER A 210 -18.34 -8.04 26.90
C SER A 210 -18.71 -9.52 27.04
N LEU A 211 -17.70 -10.40 27.12
CA LEU A 211 -17.94 -11.83 27.39
C LEU A 211 -18.54 -12.07 28.78
N ALA A 212 -18.07 -11.34 29.80
CA ALA A 212 -18.65 -11.45 31.15
C ALA A 212 -20.13 -11.04 31.20
N GLU A 213 -20.52 -10.00 30.43
CA GLU A 213 -21.90 -9.54 30.35
C GLU A 213 -22.83 -10.51 29.62
N SER A 214 -22.29 -11.32 28.68
CA SER A 214 -23.08 -12.23 27.80
C SER A 214 -23.01 -13.70 28.21
N SER A 215 -22.21 -14.09 29.20
CA SER A 215 -21.98 -15.47 29.60
C SER A 215 -22.81 -15.90 30.81
N SER A 216 -22.88 -17.24 31.04
CA SER A 216 -23.42 -17.79 32.28
C SER A 216 -22.60 -17.37 33.50
N ALA A 217 -23.23 -17.37 34.69
CA ALA A 217 -22.61 -16.87 35.93
C ALA A 217 -21.21 -17.46 36.21
N ASP A 218 -21.02 -18.75 35.99
CA ASP A 218 -19.75 -19.44 36.24
C ASP A 218 -18.62 -18.92 35.35
N LYS A 219 -18.91 -18.70 34.05
CA LYS A 219 -17.92 -18.16 33.10
C LYS A 219 -17.76 -16.63 33.22
N ALA A 220 -18.84 -15.95 33.57
CA ALA A 220 -18.81 -14.50 33.75
C ALA A 220 -17.81 -14.04 34.81
N ALA A 221 -17.66 -14.79 35.92
CA ALA A 221 -16.70 -14.49 36.96
C ALA A 221 -15.23 -14.55 36.44
N ASP A 222 -14.91 -15.57 35.65
CA ASP A 222 -13.58 -15.74 35.06
C ASP A 222 -13.26 -14.65 34.02
N TYR A 223 -14.21 -14.34 33.14
CA TYR A 223 -14.04 -13.24 32.16
C TYR A 223 -13.94 -11.88 32.84
N ARG A 224 -14.68 -11.65 33.93
CA ARG A 224 -14.59 -10.41 34.72
C ARG A 224 -13.19 -10.27 35.35
N ALA A 225 -12.63 -11.35 35.88
CA ALA A 225 -11.27 -11.35 36.43
C ALA A 225 -10.21 -11.05 35.36
N GLN A 226 -10.34 -11.62 34.18
CA GLN A 226 -9.47 -11.36 33.04
C GLN A 226 -9.57 -9.89 32.57
N ALA A 227 -10.79 -9.36 32.43
CA ALA A 227 -11.03 -7.96 32.09
C ALA A 227 -10.37 -7.03 33.11
N LEU A 228 -10.57 -7.30 34.40
CA LEU A 228 -10.01 -6.51 35.50
C LEU A 228 -8.47 -6.51 35.44
N ALA A 229 -7.84 -7.65 35.21
CA ALA A 229 -6.39 -7.76 35.09
C ALA A 229 -5.85 -6.90 33.93
N MET A 230 -6.45 -6.98 32.76
CA MET A 230 -6.02 -6.20 31.57
C MET A 230 -6.24 -4.70 31.77
N LEU A 231 -7.44 -4.29 32.21
CA LEU A 231 -7.77 -2.86 32.35
C LEU A 231 -7.03 -2.20 33.52
N SER A 232 -6.79 -2.93 34.63
CA SER A 232 -5.96 -2.41 35.73
C SER A 232 -4.52 -2.15 35.29
N ARG A 233 -3.96 -3.04 34.45
CA ARG A 233 -2.63 -2.83 33.87
C ARG A 233 -2.63 -1.65 32.92
N ALA A 234 -3.63 -1.53 32.04
CA ALA A 234 -3.81 -0.36 31.16
C ALA A 234 -3.87 0.95 31.96
N GLN A 235 -4.59 0.96 33.07
CA GLN A 235 -4.71 2.11 33.99
C GLN A 235 -3.36 2.49 34.62
N GLN A 236 -2.50 1.53 34.94
CA GLN A 236 -1.14 1.81 35.44
C GLN A 236 -0.25 2.49 34.39
N ILE A 237 -0.45 2.17 33.11
CA ILE A 237 0.32 2.75 31.99
C ILE A 237 -0.24 4.13 31.61
N SER A 238 -1.55 4.26 31.53
CA SER A 238 -2.23 5.49 31.15
C SER A 238 -3.53 5.66 31.94
N ALA A 239 -3.42 6.35 33.06
CA ALA A 239 -4.55 6.59 33.96
C ALA A 239 -5.59 7.51 33.30
N THR A 240 -6.85 7.03 33.27
CA THR A 240 -7.98 7.83 32.79
C THR A 240 -9.19 7.68 33.73
N PRO A 241 -10.03 8.72 33.89
CA PRO A 241 -11.25 8.60 34.68
C PRO A 241 -12.19 7.51 34.16
N TYR A 242 -12.24 7.31 32.86
CA TYR A 242 -13.03 6.26 32.20
C TYR A 242 -12.60 4.85 32.64
N LEU A 243 -11.31 4.54 32.60
CA LEU A 243 -10.79 3.26 33.07
C LEU A 243 -11.04 3.04 34.56
N SER A 244 -10.88 4.09 35.37
CA SER A 244 -11.16 4.01 36.81
C SER A 244 -12.63 3.66 37.09
N THR A 245 -13.55 4.16 36.29
CA THR A 245 -15.00 3.85 36.44
C THR A 245 -15.26 2.39 36.06
N ILE A 246 -14.78 1.93 34.90
CA ILE A 246 -14.98 0.53 34.45
C ILE A 246 -14.35 -0.46 35.42
N ILE A 247 -13.17 -0.18 35.97
CA ILE A 247 -12.50 -1.05 36.92
C ILE A 247 -13.35 -1.17 38.20
N LYS A 248 -13.94 -0.07 38.68
CA LYS A 248 -14.86 -0.10 39.87
C LYS A 248 -16.13 -0.92 39.60
N GLU A 249 -16.69 -0.81 38.41
CA GLU A 249 -17.87 -1.60 38.00
C GLU A 249 -17.54 -3.11 37.93
N LEU A 250 -16.36 -3.48 37.46
CA LEU A 250 -15.90 -4.87 37.37
C LEU A 250 -15.59 -5.48 38.77
N GLN A 251 -15.36 -4.67 39.79
CA GLN A 251 -15.09 -5.11 41.17
C GLN A 251 -16.36 -5.36 42.00
N GLN A 252 -17.52 -4.94 41.52
CA GLN A 252 -18.85 -5.16 42.12
C GLN A 252 -19.43 -6.52 41.68
#